data_b897a3ba788ef4e8f321268e7208888c
#
_entry.id   b897a3ba788ef4e8f321268e7208888c
#
_cell.length_a   1.000
_cell.length_b   1.000
_cell.length_c   1.000
_cell.angle_alpha   90.00
_cell.angle_beta   90.00
_cell.angle_gamma   90.00
#
_symmetry.space_group_name_H-M   'P 1'
#
loop_
_entity.id
_entity.type
_entity.pdbx_description
1 polymer ?
#
loop_
_entity_poly.entity_id
_entity_poly.type
_entity_poly.pdbx_seq_one_letter_code
_entity_poly.pdbx_strand_id
1 'polypeptide(L)'
;AGTATEVQLQELKFLENFQGTPGTSADASNSGGSNDEMHVMVVDKQGSFTNVSGEVLEIHGFVSKAVDARRVDGSNNYVVNVLKNESRYAYAGATSAFTSASGGSDAAVGSLKTSTFENLNAAGSSVIGGKLTTGNDGAAVEGTQLQLAYDQFDNADIVDVTLLIAGGSSGQNDALATGKKLIAIAEARKDCVAFVSPQKASVVGQTSNTLITTAIVADKAAMGASNYGIMDSAWKYQYDRYRDVFVNVPMNGDMAGLCARTDFTDDPWFSPAGYTRGSIKNIVKTTWEPRSADRDELYRNSVNPLVTQLGAG
;
A
#
# COMPACT_ATOMS: atom_id res chain seq x y z
N ALA A 1 -5.07 51.75 14.51
CA ALA A 1 -4.47 50.51 14.06
C ALA A 1 -5.16 49.37 14.77
N GLY A 2 -6.00 48.61 14.05
CA GLY A 2 -6.66 47.41 14.60
C GLY A 2 -5.61 46.29 14.75
N THR A 3 -5.63 45.60 15.88
CA THR A 3 -4.84 44.38 16.09
C THR A 3 -5.36 43.34 15.12
N ALA A 4 -4.48 42.87 14.24
CA ALA A 4 -4.78 41.75 13.34
C ALA A 4 -5.13 40.52 14.19
N THR A 5 -6.19 39.81 13.81
CA THR A 5 -6.55 38.56 14.46
C THR A 5 -5.49 37.48 14.13
N GLU A 6 -5.36 36.47 14.97
CA GLU A 6 -4.40 35.38 14.76
C GLU A 6 -4.58 34.69 13.40
N VAL A 7 -5.83 34.60 12.93
CA VAL A 7 -6.17 34.11 11.59
C VAL A 7 -5.60 34.99 10.48
N GLN A 8 -5.70 36.31 10.60
CA GLN A 8 -5.17 37.25 9.60
C GLN A 8 -3.62 37.24 9.55
N LEU A 9 -2.96 37.03 10.68
CA LEU A 9 -1.51 36.88 10.73
C LEU A 9 -1.04 35.56 10.12
N GLN A 10 -1.79 34.50 10.28
CA GLN A 10 -1.52 33.21 9.62
C GLN A 10 -1.78 33.33 8.10
N GLU A 11 -2.83 34.01 7.68
CA GLU A 11 -3.13 34.28 6.26
C GLU A 11 -1.98 35.03 5.58
N LEU A 12 -1.41 36.05 6.20
CA LEU A 12 -0.27 36.80 5.67
C LEU A 12 0.97 35.92 5.51
N LYS A 13 1.27 35.07 6.49
CA LYS A 13 2.40 34.12 6.42
C LYS A 13 2.25 33.14 5.27
N PHE A 14 1.05 32.72 4.95
CA PHE A 14 0.81 31.78 3.85
C PHE A 14 0.81 32.46 2.48
N LEU A 15 0.36 33.70 2.39
CA LEU A 15 0.37 34.47 1.13
C LEU A 15 1.79 34.70 0.58
N GLU A 16 2.80 34.78 1.44
CA GLU A 16 4.20 34.92 1.04
C GLU A 16 4.73 33.73 0.19
N ASN A 17 4.07 32.60 0.27
CA ASN A 17 4.42 31.41 -0.51
C ASN A 17 3.89 31.45 -1.95
N PHE A 18 3.05 32.42 -2.32
CA PHE A 18 2.48 32.55 -3.65
C PHE A 18 2.98 33.82 -4.33
N GLN A 19 3.21 33.73 -5.63
CA GLN A 19 3.73 34.85 -6.44
C GLN A 19 2.67 35.92 -6.80
N GLY A 20 1.45 35.81 -6.27
CA GLY A 20 0.38 36.74 -6.53
C GLY A 20 -0.97 36.20 -6.05
N THR A 21 -2.01 36.99 -6.21
CA THR A 21 -3.39 36.59 -5.88
C THR A 21 -4.01 35.82 -7.05
N PRO A 22 -4.77 34.75 -6.79
CA PRO A 22 -5.47 34.02 -7.84
C PRO A 22 -6.58 34.91 -8.44
N GLY A 23 -6.79 34.78 -9.72
CA GLY A 23 -7.74 35.60 -10.45
C GLY A 23 -8.37 34.85 -11.62
N THR A 24 -8.10 35.36 -12.82
CA THR A 24 -8.56 34.74 -14.06
C THR A 24 -7.35 34.24 -14.85
N SER A 25 -7.29 32.96 -15.14
CA SER A 25 -6.24 32.40 -15.99
C SER A 25 -6.33 32.94 -17.42
N ALA A 26 -5.22 32.94 -18.13
CA ALA A 26 -5.19 33.35 -19.54
C ALA A 26 -6.11 32.45 -20.40
N ASP A 27 -6.16 31.15 -20.09
CA ASP A 27 -7.01 30.18 -20.80
C ASP A 27 -8.50 30.46 -20.61
N ALA A 28 -8.93 30.76 -19.41
CA ALA A 28 -10.32 31.16 -19.11
C ALA A 28 -10.65 32.54 -19.71
N SER A 29 -9.78 33.53 -19.58
CA SER A 29 -9.94 34.86 -20.16
C SER A 29 -10.13 34.82 -21.67
N ASN A 30 -9.31 34.05 -22.37
CA ASN A 30 -9.41 33.85 -23.82
C ASN A 30 -10.70 33.14 -24.25
N SER A 31 -11.32 32.42 -23.32
CA SER A 31 -12.57 31.66 -23.55
C SER A 31 -13.81 32.43 -23.07
N GLY A 32 -13.67 33.64 -22.53
CA GLY A 32 -14.76 34.46 -22.02
C GLY A 32 -15.20 34.15 -20.59
N GLY A 33 -14.42 33.33 -19.87
CA GLY A 33 -14.64 33.05 -18.45
C GLY A 33 -13.88 34.00 -17.53
N SER A 34 -14.12 33.89 -16.22
CA SER A 34 -13.45 34.69 -15.21
C SER A 34 -13.40 34.03 -13.83
N ASN A 35 -12.42 34.46 -13.01
CA ASN A 35 -12.23 34.08 -11.61
C ASN A 35 -12.04 32.56 -11.40
N ASP A 36 -11.45 31.87 -12.35
CA ASP A 36 -11.26 30.42 -12.32
C ASP A 36 -10.09 30.00 -11.43
N GLU A 37 -9.13 30.85 -11.16
CA GLU A 37 -7.94 30.49 -10.39
C GLU A 37 -8.19 30.39 -8.88
N MET A 38 -7.45 29.49 -8.24
CA MET A 38 -7.35 29.34 -6.78
C MET A 38 -5.96 28.85 -6.38
N HIS A 39 -5.62 29.06 -5.13
CA HIS A 39 -4.43 28.46 -4.51
C HIS A 39 -4.83 27.34 -3.56
N VAL A 40 -4.05 26.27 -3.54
CA VAL A 40 -4.20 25.18 -2.58
C VAL A 40 -2.89 25.00 -1.84
N MET A 41 -2.93 24.98 -0.52
CA MET A 41 -1.78 24.77 0.35
C MET A 41 -2.10 23.67 1.35
N VAL A 42 -1.18 22.73 1.50
CA VAL A 42 -1.25 21.67 2.51
C VAL A 42 -0.27 22.00 3.63
N VAL A 43 -0.75 22.04 4.85
CA VAL A 43 0.02 22.46 6.04
C VAL A 43 -0.01 21.36 7.08
N ASP A 44 1.16 21.01 7.65
CA ASP A 44 1.28 20.13 8.80
C ASP A 44 0.91 20.88 10.09
N LYS A 45 -0.38 20.97 10.35
CA LYS A 45 -0.86 21.77 11.49
C LYS A 45 -0.32 21.34 12.85
N GLN A 46 -0.06 20.06 13.03
CA GLN A 46 0.37 19.48 14.32
C GLN A 46 1.83 19.08 14.34
N GLY A 47 2.55 19.16 13.24
CA GLY A 47 3.92 18.68 13.13
C GLY A 47 4.02 17.16 13.08
N SER A 48 2.97 16.46 12.66
CA SER A 48 2.95 14.98 12.64
C SER A 48 3.84 14.38 11.56
N PHE A 49 4.11 15.12 10.50
CA PHE A 49 4.96 14.69 9.38
C PHE A 49 6.38 15.25 9.47
N THR A 50 6.50 16.51 9.86
CA THR A 50 7.78 17.26 9.84
C THR A 50 8.38 17.45 11.22
N ASN A 51 7.66 17.13 12.29
CA ASN A 51 7.93 17.50 13.69
C ASN A 51 7.90 19.02 13.94
N VAL A 52 7.44 19.83 12.94
CA VAL A 52 7.29 21.28 13.08
C VAL A 52 5.84 21.66 12.83
N SER A 53 5.18 22.18 13.85
CA SER A 53 3.79 22.63 13.75
C SER A 53 3.68 23.84 12.82
N GLY A 54 2.75 23.77 11.85
CA GLY A 54 2.49 24.85 10.88
C GLY A 54 3.44 24.85 9.68
N GLU A 55 4.23 23.80 9.48
CA GLU A 55 5.09 23.64 8.31
C GLU A 55 4.26 23.43 7.04
N VAL A 56 4.64 24.10 5.95
CA VAL A 56 3.99 23.97 4.65
C VAL A 56 4.54 22.72 3.95
N LEU A 57 3.67 21.76 3.67
CA LEU A 57 4.03 20.50 3.01
C LEU A 57 4.02 20.62 1.50
N GLU A 58 2.99 21.23 0.94
CA GLU A 58 2.80 21.40 -0.51
C GLU A 58 2.09 22.70 -0.84
N ILE A 59 2.41 23.22 -2.02
CA ILE A 59 1.82 24.44 -2.58
C ILE A 59 1.43 24.16 -4.03
N HIS A 60 0.14 24.36 -4.34
CA HIS A 60 -0.37 24.32 -5.71
C HIS A 60 -0.95 25.69 -6.05
N GLY A 61 -0.14 26.52 -6.72
CA GLY A 61 -0.51 27.87 -7.09
C GLY A 61 -1.23 27.96 -8.42
N PHE A 62 -2.18 28.89 -8.54
CA PHE A 62 -2.88 29.21 -9.79
C PHE A 62 -3.57 28.01 -10.46
N VAL A 63 -4.05 27.06 -9.66
CA VAL A 63 -4.86 25.94 -10.16
C VAL A 63 -6.27 26.42 -10.48
N SER A 64 -6.91 25.84 -11.50
CA SER A 64 -8.20 26.26 -11.98
C SER A 64 -9.35 25.47 -11.41
N LYS A 65 -10.48 26.14 -11.18
CA LYS A 65 -11.77 25.55 -10.83
C LYS A 65 -12.46 24.91 -12.04
N ALA A 66 -12.04 25.28 -13.26
CA ALA A 66 -12.65 24.80 -14.50
C ALA A 66 -12.08 23.42 -14.90
N VAL A 67 -12.99 22.47 -15.20
CA VAL A 67 -12.63 21.07 -15.51
C VAL A 67 -11.79 20.94 -16.78
N ASP A 68 -11.94 21.85 -17.73
CA ASP A 68 -11.27 21.85 -19.04
C ASP A 68 -10.13 22.87 -19.13
N ALA A 69 -9.78 23.54 -18.01
CA ALA A 69 -8.67 24.50 -17.96
C ALA A 69 -7.31 23.86 -18.24
N ARG A 70 -6.48 24.63 -18.95
CA ARG A 70 -5.12 24.23 -19.33
C ARG A 70 -4.10 25.24 -18.88
N ARG A 71 -2.90 24.74 -18.54
CA ARG A 71 -1.71 25.55 -18.35
C ARG A 71 -1.16 26.01 -19.70
N VAL A 72 -0.21 26.94 -19.69
CA VAL A 72 0.45 27.46 -20.90
C VAL A 72 1.15 26.34 -21.70
N ASP A 73 1.63 25.32 -21.04
CA ASP A 73 2.27 24.13 -21.64
C ASP A 73 1.26 23.12 -22.20
N GLY A 74 -0.06 23.39 -22.10
CA GLY A 74 -1.14 22.51 -22.55
C GLY A 74 -1.53 21.43 -21.57
N SER A 75 -0.84 21.29 -20.42
CA SER A 75 -1.20 20.34 -19.38
C SER A 75 -2.50 20.72 -18.68
N ASN A 76 -3.15 19.75 -18.04
CA ASN A 76 -4.40 19.99 -17.33
C ASN A 76 -4.15 20.83 -16.08
N ASN A 77 -4.95 21.89 -15.90
CA ASN A 77 -4.87 22.80 -14.74
C ASN A 77 -6.06 22.68 -13.77
N TYR A 78 -6.97 21.74 -14.00
CA TYR A 78 -8.10 21.53 -13.11
C TYR A 78 -7.63 21.06 -11.74
N VAL A 79 -8.03 21.75 -10.68
CA VAL A 79 -7.56 21.52 -9.30
C VAL A 79 -7.65 20.04 -8.87
N VAL A 80 -8.72 19.36 -9.22
CA VAL A 80 -8.91 17.94 -8.87
C VAL A 80 -7.87 17.05 -9.52
N ASN A 81 -7.56 17.29 -10.81
CA ASN A 81 -6.57 16.54 -11.55
C ASN A 81 -5.14 16.88 -11.12
N VAL A 82 -4.89 18.16 -10.82
CA VAL A 82 -3.59 18.61 -10.30
C VAL A 82 -3.31 17.92 -8.95
N LEU A 83 -4.22 17.99 -8.01
CA LEU A 83 -4.04 17.33 -6.71
C LEU A 83 -3.92 15.82 -6.83
N LYS A 84 -4.70 15.18 -7.70
CA LYS A 84 -4.60 13.73 -7.94
C LYS A 84 -3.21 13.30 -8.45
N ASN A 85 -2.59 14.11 -9.31
CA ASN A 85 -1.36 13.75 -10.01
C ASN A 85 -0.10 14.25 -9.32
N GLU A 86 -0.16 15.41 -8.67
CA GLU A 86 1.00 16.11 -8.13
C GLU A 86 1.08 16.08 -6.60
N SER A 87 -0.06 15.97 -5.88
CA SER A 87 -0.05 15.97 -4.42
C SER A 87 0.29 14.59 -3.85
N ARG A 88 1.06 14.59 -2.76
CA ARG A 88 1.39 13.41 -1.96
C ARG A 88 0.51 13.28 -0.71
N TYR A 89 -0.13 14.37 -0.29
CA TYR A 89 -0.84 14.46 0.98
C TYR A 89 -2.34 14.66 0.83
N ALA A 90 -2.80 15.18 -0.30
CA ALA A 90 -4.21 15.51 -0.50
C ALA A 90 -4.76 14.96 -1.82
N TYR A 91 -5.94 14.39 -1.76
CA TYR A 91 -6.73 14.01 -2.94
C TYR A 91 -8.01 14.81 -2.96
N ALA A 92 -8.31 15.45 -4.07
CA ALA A 92 -9.60 16.06 -4.28
C ALA A 92 -10.60 15.00 -4.75
N GLY A 93 -11.71 14.88 -4.07
CA GLY A 93 -12.82 14.01 -4.47
C GLY A 93 -13.59 14.57 -5.67
N ALA A 94 -14.57 13.80 -6.17
CA ALA A 94 -15.45 14.24 -7.24
C ALA A 94 -16.23 15.50 -6.82
N THR A 95 -16.53 16.35 -7.78
CA THR A 95 -17.07 17.70 -7.68
C THR A 95 -18.36 17.88 -6.87
N SER A 96 -19.14 16.83 -6.64
CA SER A 96 -20.36 16.92 -5.82
C SER A 96 -20.09 17.25 -4.34
N ALA A 97 -18.88 17.02 -3.85
CA ALA A 97 -18.50 17.35 -2.47
C ALA A 97 -18.13 18.82 -2.28
N PHE A 98 -17.80 19.56 -3.35
CA PHE A 98 -17.47 20.97 -3.30
C PHE A 98 -18.68 21.88 -3.50
N THR A 99 -19.82 21.33 -3.93
CA THR A 99 -21.07 22.09 -4.16
C THR A 99 -21.95 22.23 -2.92
N SER A 100 -21.57 21.65 -1.78
CA SER A 100 -22.43 21.58 -0.57
C SER A 100 -21.75 22.04 0.72
N ALA A 101 -20.74 22.89 0.67
CA ALA A 101 -20.24 23.52 1.89
C ALA A 101 -21.23 24.57 2.36
N SER A 102 -22.10 24.19 3.28
CA SER A 102 -23.01 25.15 3.97
C SER A 102 -22.17 26.20 4.71
N GLY A 103 -22.14 27.42 4.18
CA GLY A 103 -21.61 28.59 4.87
C GLY A 103 -20.50 29.39 4.19
N GLY A 104 -20.20 29.13 2.96
CA GLY A 104 -19.25 29.93 2.16
C GLY A 104 -19.67 29.88 0.70
N SER A 105 -19.52 30.97 0.00
CA SER A 105 -19.75 31.09 -1.43
C SER A 105 -19.21 29.88 -2.19
N ASP A 106 -20.11 29.05 -2.68
CA ASP A 106 -19.80 27.84 -3.42
C ASP A 106 -19.22 28.24 -4.79
N ALA A 107 -17.92 28.38 -4.85
CA ALA A 107 -17.24 28.43 -6.14
C ALA A 107 -17.59 27.14 -6.88
N ALA A 108 -18.36 27.22 -7.94
CA ALA A 108 -18.76 26.08 -8.74
C ALA A 108 -17.50 25.45 -9.36
N VAL A 109 -16.97 24.44 -8.71
CA VAL A 109 -15.82 23.66 -9.20
C VAL A 109 -16.36 22.65 -10.21
N GLY A 110 -15.78 22.58 -11.39
CA GLY A 110 -16.16 21.62 -12.43
C GLY A 110 -16.97 22.18 -13.60
N SER A 111 -17.24 23.48 -13.64
CA SER A 111 -17.77 24.14 -14.83
C SER A 111 -16.69 24.31 -15.90
N LEU A 112 -17.11 24.60 -17.12
CA LEU A 112 -16.19 24.89 -18.23
C LEU A 112 -15.47 26.22 -18.01
N LYS A 113 -14.29 26.37 -18.60
CA LYS A 113 -13.48 27.62 -18.57
C LYS A 113 -14.16 28.84 -19.15
N THR A 114 -15.26 28.67 -19.86
CA THR A 114 -16.13 29.76 -20.33
C THR A 114 -17.02 30.34 -19.23
N SER A 115 -17.06 29.73 -18.05
CA SER A 115 -17.92 30.15 -16.94
C SER A 115 -17.30 31.30 -16.13
N THR A 116 -18.16 32.11 -15.52
CA THR A 116 -17.76 33.04 -14.47
C THR A 116 -17.86 32.33 -13.13
N PHE A 117 -16.73 32.17 -12.45
CA PHE A 117 -16.69 31.56 -11.12
C PHE A 117 -16.82 32.65 -10.05
N GLU A 118 -17.33 32.24 -8.90
CA GLU A 118 -17.34 33.11 -7.75
C GLU A 118 -15.94 33.39 -7.23
N ASN A 119 -15.65 34.66 -6.96
CA ASN A 119 -14.37 35.03 -6.37
C ASN A 119 -14.37 34.69 -4.89
N LEU A 120 -13.48 33.84 -4.44
CA LEU A 120 -13.35 33.43 -3.04
C LEU A 120 -13.13 34.63 -2.09
N ASN A 121 -12.63 35.77 -2.60
CA ASN A 121 -12.44 36.99 -1.83
C ASN A 121 -13.73 37.83 -1.65
N ALA A 122 -14.79 37.57 -2.43
CA ALA A 122 -16.00 38.38 -2.41
C ALA A 122 -16.80 38.27 -1.09
N ALA A 123 -16.62 37.19 -0.35
CA ALA A 123 -17.27 36.97 0.94
C ALA A 123 -16.51 37.50 2.17
N GLY A 124 -15.40 38.23 1.96
CA GLY A 124 -14.58 38.82 3.03
C GLY A 124 -13.68 37.81 3.77
N SER A 125 -13.61 36.58 3.33
CA SER A 125 -12.66 35.59 3.80
C SER A 125 -11.80 35.13 2.62
N SER A 126 -10.55 35.50 2.64
CA SER A 126 -9.61 35.17 1.58
C SER A 126 -9.04 33.76 1.66
N VAL A 127 -9.33 33.06 2.77
CA VAL A 127 -8.83 31.69 3.02
C VAL A 127 -9.96 30.79 3.48
N ILE A 128 -10.19 29.72 2.75
CA ILE A 128 -11.06 28.62 3.18
C ILE A 128 -10.15 27.53 3.75
N GLY A 129 -10.12 27.42 5.06
CA GLY A 129 -9.33 26.41 5.76
C GLY A 129 -10.19 25.25 6.23
N GLY A 130 -9.75 24.05 5.98
CA GLY A 130 -10.34 22.81 6.51
C GLY A 130 -9.28 21.94 7.16
N LYS A 131 -9.60 21.31 8.29
CA LYS A 131 -8.78 20.25 8.87
C LYS A 131 -9.24 18.93 8.27
N LEU A 132 -8.34 18.19 7.64
CA LEU A 132 -8.60 16.78 7.33
C LEU A 132 -8.68 16.04 8.66
N THR A 133 -9.88 15.66 9.04
CA THR A 133 -10.20 14.90 10.27
C THR A 133 -10.86 13.59 9.89
N THR A 134 -10.86 12.64 10.80
CA THR A 134 -11.52 11.33 10.59
C THR A 134 -10.93 10.52 9.43
N GLY A 135 -9.68 10.79 9.03
CA GLY A 135 -8.94 9.82 8.24
C GLY A 135 -8.92 8.49 9.00
N ASN A 136 -9.40 7.44 8.38
CA ASN A 136 -9.32 6.08 8.88
C ASN A 136 -8.49 5.29 7.90
N ASP A 137 -7.50 4.56 8.42
CA ASP A 137 -6.89 3.52 7.62
C ASP A 137 -8.01 2.60 7.14
N GLY A 138 -8.02 2.26 5.87
CA GLY A 138 -9.00 1.34 5.33
C GLY A 138 -9.11 0.10 6.22
N ALA A 139 -10.22 -0.60 6.17
CA ALA A 139 -10.32 -1.91 6.81
C ALA A 139 -9.15 -2.78 6.39
N ALA A 140 -8.64 -3.61 7.30
CA ALA A 140 -7.62 -4.59 6.95
C ALA A 140 -8.08 -5.36 5.72
N VAL A 141 -7.17 -5.53 4.74
CA VAL A 141 -7.49 -6.28 3.52
C VAL A 141 -7.86 -7.70 3.93
N GLU A 142 -9.10 -8.07 3.70
CA GLU A 142 -9.59 -9.43 3.97
C GLU A 142 -9.16 -10.40 2.88
N GLY A 143 -9.12 -11.69 3.20
CA GLY A 143 -8.66 -12.73 2.30
C GLY A 143 -9.39 -12.75 0.95
N THR A 144 -10.69 -12.45 0.93
CA THR A 144 -11.48 -12.37 -0.31
C THR A 144 -10.98 -11.26 -1.23
N GLN A 145 -10.66 -10.09 -0.70
CA GLN A 145 -10.13 -8.96 -1.46
C GLN A 145 -8.73 -9.28 -2.00
N LEU A 146 -7.92 -9.96 -1.19
CA LEU A 146 -6.60 -10.41 -1.60
C LEU A 146 -6.69 -11.45 -2.72
N GLN A 147 -7.64 -12.39 -2.65
CA GLN A 147 -7.89 -13.37 -3.70
C GLN A 147 -8.29 -12.70 -5.02
N LEU A 148 -9.18 -11.68 -4.99
CA LEU A 148 -9.55 -10.89 -6.16
C LEU A 148 -8.35 -10.14 -6.76
N ALA A 149 -7.43 -9.67 -5.92
CA ALA A 149 -6.19 -9.06 -6.40
C ALA A 149 -5.29 -10.08 -7.12
N TYR A 150 -5.20 -11.29 -6.60
CA TYR A 150 -4.45 -12.38 -7.23
C TYR A 150 -5.07 -12.89 -8.55
N ASP A 151 -6.37 -12.72 -8.77
CA ASP A 151 -7.01 -13.03 -10.04
C ASP A 151 -6.44 -12.23 -11.22
N GLN A 152 -5.82 -11.10 -10.96
CA GLN A 152 -5.13 -10.32 -12.00
C GLN A 152 -3.91 -11.05 -12.58
N PHE A 153 -3.43 -12.09 -11.93
CA PHE A 153 -2.27 -12.89 -12.34
C PHE A 153 -2.64 -14.21 -13.01
N ASP A 154 -3.93 -14.47 -13.28
CA ASP A 154 -4.37 -15.73 -13.86
C ASP A 154 -4.06 -15.82 -15.38
N ASN A 155 -3.92 -14.68 -16.06
CA ASN A 155 -3.65 -14.63 -17.50
C ASN A 155 -2.12 -14.52 -17.78
N ALA A 156 -1.56 -15.62 -18.29
CA ALA A 156 -0.14 -15.70 -18.63
C ALA A 156 0.27 -14.79 -19.81
N ASP A 157 -0.67 -14.46 -20.70
CA ASP A 157 -0.38 -13.60 -21.86
C ASP A 157 -0.21 -12.12 -21.50
N ILE A 158 -0.80 -11.71 -20.37
CA ILE A 158 -0.79 -10.30 -19.92
C ILE A 158 0.29 -10.07 -18.88
N VAL A 159 0.48 -11.01 -17.94
CA VAL A 159 1.38 -10.85 -16.81
C VAL A 159 2.37 -12.02 -16.76
N ASP A 160 3.64 -11.72 -16.96
CA ASP A 160 4.73 -12.70 -16.84
C ASP A 160 5.20 -12.80 -15.38
N VAL A 161 4.89 -13.93 -14.74
CA VAL A 161 5.30 -14.25 -13.36
C VAL A 161 5.71 -15.71 -13.26
N THR A 162 6.78 -15.98 -12.53
CA THR A 162 7.31 -17.33 -12.30
C THR A 162 7.11 -17.82 -10.88
N LEU A 163 7.06 -16.91 -9.90
CA LEU A 163 6.93 -17.22 -8.48
C LEU A 163 5.75 -16.43 -7.88
N LEU A 164 4.79 -17.15 -7.31
CA LEU A 164 3.65 -16.58 -6.61
C LEU A 164 3.86 -16.76 -5.09
N ILE A 165 3.76 -15.69 -4.32
CA ILE A 165 4.05 -15.68 -2.89
C ILE A 165 2.78 -15.33 -2.13
N ALA A 166 2.32 -16.21 -1.24
CA ALA A 166 1.10 -15.98 -0.47
C ALA A 166 1.22 -14.84 0.56
N GLY A 167 2.42 -14.50 0.99
CA GLY A 167 2.62 -13.51 2.05
C GLY A 167 2.07 -13.99 3.39
N GLY A 168 1.84 -13.04 4.29
CA GLY A 168 1.20 -13.25 5.59
C GLY A 168 -0.19 -12.63 5.59
N SER A 169 -1.20 -13.41 5.91
CA SER A 169 -2.56 -12.91 6.12
C SER A 169 -2.80 -12.64 7.60
N SER A 170 -3.59 -11.62 7.90
CA SER A 170 -3.96 -11.26 9.26
C SER A 170 -5.07 -12.17 9.86
N GLY A 171 -5.88 -12.80 9.01
CA GLY A 171 -6.99 -13.67 9.40
C GLY A 171 -6.61 -15.15 9.41
N GLN A 172 -7.20 -15.94 10.32
CA GLN A 172 -6.91 -17.37 10.43
C GLN A 172 -7.28 -18.17 9.17
N ASN A 173 -8.40 -17.88 8.55
CA ASN A 173 -8.87 -18.60 7.37
C ASN A 173 -8.34 -18.04 6.07
N ASP A 174 -7.83 -16.83 6.08
CA ASP A 174 -7.41 -16.10 4.88
C ASP A 174 -6.12 -16.67 4.29
N ALA A 175 -5.19 -17.13 5.12
CA ALA A 175 -3.94 -17.73 4.65
C ALA A 175 -4.19 -19.03 3.87
N LEU A 176 -5.11 -19.89 4.34
CA LEU A 176 -5.47 -21.11 3.64
C LEU A 176 -6.20 -20.82 2.33
N ALA A 177 -7.17 -19.92 2.35
CA ALA A 177 -7.95 -19.55 1.18
C ALA A 177 -7.07 -18.88 0.11
N THR A 178 -6.17 -18.00 0.53
CA THR A 178 -5.19 -17.35 -0.35
C THR A 178 -4.18 -18.35 -0.92
N GLY A 179 -3.63 -19.23 -0.09
CA GLY A 179 -2.72 -20.28 -0.53
C GLY A 179 -3.37 -21.21 -1.55
N LYS A 180 -4.61 -21.66 -1.29
CA LYS A 180 -5.39 -22.48 -2.22
C LYS A 180 -5.64 -21.75 -3.56
N LYS A 181 -5.96 -20.46 -3.50
CA LYS A 181 -6.18 -19.64 -4.70
C LYS A 181 -4.91 -19.52 -5.55
N LEU A 182 -3.76 -19.25 -4.94
CA LEU A 182 -2.49 -19.16 -5.65
C LEU A 182 -2.07 -20.49 -6.27
N ILE A 183 -2.28 -21.60 -5.56
CA ILE A 183 -2.03 -22.93 -6.11
C ILE A 183 -2.93 -23.18 -7.34
N ALA A 184 -4.20 -22.81 -7.27
CA ALA A 184 -5.13 -22.96 -8.40
C ALA A 184 -4.72 -22.11 -9.62
N ILE A 185 -4.24 -20.87 -9.40
CA ILE A 185 -3.69 -20.02 -10.46
C ILE A 185 -2.45 -20.69 -11.08
N ALA A 186 -1.53 -21.18 -10.26
CA ALA A 186 -0.31 -21.84 -10.73
C ALA A 186 -0.62 -23.13 -11.53
N GLU A 187 -1.62 -23.91 -11.09
CA GLU A 187 -2.10 -25.11 -11.81
C GLU A 187 -2.73 -24.78 -13.17
N ALA A 188 -3.48 -23.68 -13.24
CA ALA A 188 -4.10 -23.24 -14.49
C ALA A 188 -3.05 -22.73 -15.49
N ARG A 189 -2.10 -21.93 -15.01
CA ARG A 189 -1.04 -21.32 -15.83
C ARG A 189 0.05 -22.30 -16.24
N LYS A 190 0.54 -23.13 -15.33
CA LYS A 190 1.63 -24.11 -15.50
C LYS A 190 3.01 -23.51 -15.81
N ASP A 191 3.16 -22.19 -15.74
CA ASP A 191 4.41 -21.45 -15.96
C ASP A 191 4.98 -20.83 -14.67
N CYS A 192 4.30 -21.02 -13.56
CA CYS A 192 4.68 -20.47 -12.26
C CYS A 192 4.47 -21.48 -11.12
N VAL A 193 5.05 -21.18 -9.96
CA VAL A 193 4.94 -22.00 -8.74
C VAL A 193 4.48 -21.12 -7.56
N ALA A 194 3.53 -21.63 -6.77
CA ALA A 194 3.00 -20.97 -5.59
C ALA A 194 3.77 -21.39 -4.32
N PHE A 195 4.21 -20.40 -3.54
CA PHE A 195 4.85 -20.59 -2.24
C PHE A 195 3.87 -20.21 -1.13
N VAL A 196 3.61 -21.14 -0.24
CA VAL A 196 2.64 -21.00 0.85
C VAL A 196 3.25 -21.40 2.18
N SER A 197 2.79 -20.80 3.25
CA SER A 197 3.17 -21.13 4.63
C SER A 197 1.95 -21.59 5.42
N PRO A 198 2.13 -22.32 6.53
CA PRO A 198 1.04 -22.67 7.43
C PRO A 198 0.44 -21.41 8.05
N GLN A 199 -0.77 -21.52 8.55
CA GLN A 199 -1.42 -20.44 9.27
C GLN A 199 -0.59 -20.00 10.47
N LYS A 200 -0.60 -18.70 10.76
CA LYS A 200 0.10 -18.15 11.91
C LYS A 200 -0.29 -18.85 13.21
N ALA A 201 -1.59 -19.09 13.41
CA ALA A 201 -2.11 -19.73 14.61
C ALA A 201 -1.70 -21.21 14.75
N SER A 202 -1.38 -21.88 13.64
CA SER A 202 -0.92 -23.28 13.67
C SER A 202 0.50 -23.40 14.22
N VAL A 203 1.30 -22.33 14.19
CA VAL A 203 2.72 -22.37 14.51
C VAL A 203 3.12 -21.38 15.60
N VAL A 204 2.68 -20.13 15.51
CA VAL A 204 3.10 -19.05 16.42
C VAL A 204 2.34 -19.13 17.73
N GLY A 205 3.08 -19.16 18.85
CA GLY A 205 2.50 -19.22 20.19
C GLY A 205 2.13 -20.63 20.67
N GLN A 206 2.37 -21.65 19.86
CA GLN A 206 2.17 -23.04 20.24
C GLN A 206 3.37 -23.58 21.01
N THR A 207 3.11 -24.45 21.98
CA THR A 207 4.14 -25.01 22.88
C THR A 207 4.45 -26.49 22.66
N SER A 208 3.61 -27.19 21.88
CA SER A 208 3.74 -28.62 21.62
C SER A 208 4.09 -28.89 20.16
N ASN A 209 5.23 -29.51 19.90
CA ASN A 209 5.65 -29.89 18.56
C ASN A 209 4.64 -30.80 17.86
N THR A 210 4.03 -31.74 18.59
CA THR A 210 3.02 -32.63 18.03
C THR A 210 1.76 -31.88 17.57
N LEU A 211 1.29 -30.90 18.36
CA LEU A 211 0.16 -30.07 17.95
C LEU A 211 0.49 -29.21 16.73
N ILE A 212 1.70 -28.63 16.70
CA ILE A 212 2.18 -27.85 15.56
C ILE A 212 2.21 -28.71 14.29
N THR A 213 2.85 -29.89 14.37
CA THR A 213 2.94 -30.82 13.24
C THR A 213 1.57 -31.22 12.73
N THR A 214 0.65 -31.61 13.63
CA THR A 214 -0.73 -31.96 13.27
C THR A 214 -1.47 -30.79 12.61
N ALA A 215 -1.33 -29.57 13.13
CA ALA A 215 -1.96 -28.40 12.56
C ALA A 215 -1.41 -28.04 11.16
N ILE A 216 -0.09 -28.13 10.97
CA ILE A 216 0.53 -27.90 9.65
C ILE A 216 0.06 -28.93 8.62
N VAL A 217 -0.02 -30.21 9.01
CA VAL A 217 -0.53 -31.28 8.14
C VAL A 217 -1.99 -31.03 7.77
N ALA A 218 -2.82 -30.56 8.73
CA ALA A 218 -4.20 -30.18 8.47
C ALA A 218 -4.29 -28.95 7.52
N ASP A 219 -3.44 -27.95 7.69
CA ASP A 219 -3.34 -26.80 6.80
C ASP A 219 -2.97 -27.24 5.37
N LYS A 220 -1.99 -28.14 5.23
CA LYS A 220 -1.61 -28.70 3.93
C LYS A 220 -2.74 -29.49 3.27
N ALA A 221 -3.44 -30.31 4.04
CA ALA A 221 -4.59 -31.05 3.54
C ALA A 221 -5.72 -30.12 3.07
N ALA A 222 -5.97 -29.01 3.76
CA ALA A 222 -6.95 -28.02 3.38
C ALA A 222 -6.58 -27.25 2.09
N MET A 223 -5.30 -27.02 1.85
CA MET A 223 -4.80 -26.39 0.61
C MET A 223 -4.86 -27.33 -0.60
N GLY A 224 -4.85 -28.64 -0.37
CA GLY A 224 -4.87 -29.66 -1.41
C GLY A 224 -3.48 -30.11 -1.86
N ALA A 225 -3.45 -31.17 -2.67
CA ALA A 225 -2.24 -31.69 -3.29
C ALA A 225 -2.04 -31.04 -4.66
N SER A 226 -0.85 -30.55 -4.93
CA SER A 226 -0.51 -29.93 -6.21
C SER A 226 0.99 -30.01 -6.46
N ASN A 227 1.37 -30.19 -7.74
CA ASN A 227 2.75 -30.12 -8.18
C ASN A 227 3.24 -28.66 -8.37
N TYR A 228 2.33 -27.71 -8.31
CA TYR A 228 2.60 -26.28 -8.50
C TYR A 228 2.57 -25.48 -7.19
N GLY A 229 2.42 -26.17 -6.05
CA GLY A 229 2.38 -25.54 -4.73
C GLY A 229 3.47 -26.08 -3.82
N ILE A 230 4.31 -25.21 -3.30
CA ILE A 230 5.35 -25.51 -2.32
C ILE A 230 4.94 -24.95 -0.96
N MET A 231 4.87 -25.80 0.06
CA MET A 231 4.58 -25.40 1.43
C MET A 231 5.80 -25.58 2.33
N ASP A 232 6.12 -24.53 3.08
CA ASP A 232 7.09 -24.56 4.16
C ASP A 232 6.43 -24.94 5.50
N SER A 233 7.23 -25.13 6.57
CA SER A 233 6.73 -25.57 7.87
C SER A 233 6.79 -24.51 8.97
N ALA A 234 7.24 -23.29 8.70
CA ALA A 234 7.55 -22.36 9.80
C ALA A 234 7.28 -20.89 9.49
N TRP A 235 7.28 -20.14 10.57
CA TRP A 235 7.39 -18.69 10.58
C TRP A 235 8.72 -18.30 11.20
N LYS A 236 9.34 -17.22 10.75
CA LYS A 236 10.54 -16.65 11.33
C LYS A 236 10.22 -15.47 12.25
N TYR A 237 11.05 -15.30 13.26
CA TYR A 237 11.06 -14.14 14.12
C TYR A 237 12.18 -13.22 13.64
N GLN A 238 11.84 -12.01 13.19
CA GLN A 238 12.81 -11.05 12.68
C GLN A 238 12.57 -9.67 13.28
N TYR A 239 13.61 -8.85 13.28
CA TYR A 239 13.55 -7.47 13.72
C TYR A 239 13.12 -6.55 12.58
N ASP A 240 12.07 -5.77 12.83
CA ASP A 240 11.62 -4.68 11.96
C ASP A 240 12.27 -3.38 12.44
N ARG A 241 13.30 -2.95 11.73
CA ARG A 241 14.08 -1.75 12.05
C ARG A 241 13.31 -0.44 11.88
N TYR A 242 12.21 -0.45 11.14
CA TYR A 242 11.43 0.77 10.90
C TYR A 242 10.46 1.06 12.04
N ARG A 243 9.95 0.01 12.67
CA ARG A 243 9.02 0.11 13.81
C ARG A 243 9.68 -0.17 15.15
N ASP A 244 10.97 -0.54 15.16
CA ASP A 244 11.72 -0.96 16.35
C ASP A 244 11.02 -2.09 17.13
N VAL A 245 10.50 -3.08 16.43
CA VAL A 245 9.79 -4.22 17.00
C VAL A 245 10.20 -5.53 16.34
N PHE A 246 10.05 -6.62 17.08
CA PHE A 246 10.20 -7.94 16.51
C PHE A 246 8.85 -8.45 15.98
N VAL A 247 8.85 -9.02 14.80
CA VAL A 247 7.65 -9.53 14.13
C VAL A 247 7.83 -10.97 13.67
N ASN A 248 6.71 -11.71 13.64
CA ASN A 248 6.67 -13.03 13.02
C ASN A 248 6.27 -12.87 11.55
N VAL A 249 7.07 -13.44 10.66
CA VAL A 249 6.88 -13.38 9.20
C VAL A 249 6.83 -14.80 8.66
N PRO A 250 5.90 -15.12 7.74
CA PRO A 250 5.84 -16.44 7.10
C PRO A 250 7.06 -16.64 6.20
N MET A 251 7.47 -17.88 6.01
CA MET A 251 8.69 -18.22 5.28
C MET A 251 8.52 -18.36 3.78
N ASN A 252 7.29 -18.29 3.24
CA ASN A 252 7.02 -18.46 1.81
C ASN A 252 7.81 -17.50 0.91
N GLY A 253 7.99 -16.24 1.32
CA GLY A 253 8.82 -15.28 0.60
C GLY A 253 10.30 -15.64 0.61
N ASP A 254 10.81 -16.17 1.73
CA ASP A 254 12.20 -16.63 1.82
C ASP A 254 12.43 -17.86 0.95
N MET A 255 11.46 -18.80 0.89
CA MET A 255 11.55 -19.98 0.03
C MET A 255 11.59 -19.60 -1.45
N ALA A 256 10.71 -18.69 -1.87
CA ALA A 256 10.75 -18.14 -3.24
C ALA A 256 12.09 -17.44 -3.53
N GLY A 257 12.59 -16.65 -2.56
CA GLY A 257 13.89 -15.99 -2.66
C GLY A 257 15.07 -16.96 -2.72
N LEU A 258 15.01 -18.12 -2.06
CA LEU A 258 16.02 -19.18 -2.18
C LEU A 258 16.02 -19.79 -3.58
N CYS A 259 14.85 -20.06 -4.16
CA CYS A 259 14.74 -20.53 -5.54
C CYS A 259 15.34 -19.51 -6.52
N ALA A 260 14.90 -18.26 -6.46
CA ALA A 260 15.41 -17.19 -7.33
C ALA A 260 16.93 -16.98 -7.18
N ARG A 261 17.46 -17.09 -5.95
CA ARG A 261 18.91 -17.01 -5.73
C ARG A 261 19.65 -18.20 -6.35
N THR A 262 19.09 -19.39 -6.23
CA THR A 262 19.71 -20.60 -6.79
C THR A 262 19.70 -20.54 -8.33
N ASP A 263 18.61 -20.07 -8.94
CA ASP A 263 18.54 -19.85 -10.38
C ASP A 263 19.59 -18.85 -10.88
N PHE A 264 19.88 -17.83 -10.08
CA PHE A 264 20.87 -16.81 -10.44
C PHE A 264 22.32 -17.27 -10.23
N THR A 265 22.60 -18.04 -9.16
CA THR A 265 24.00 -18.43 -8.79
C THR A 265 24.44 -19.74 -9.39
N ASP A 266 23.50 -20.62 -9.67
CA ASP A 266 23.74 -21.97 -10.19
C ASP A 266 22.82 -22.18 -11.43
N ASP A 267 21.85 -23.07 -11.32
CA ASP A 267 20.88 -23.37 -12.39
C ASP A 267 19.53 -23.76 -11.79
N PRO A 268 18.41 -23.59 -12.52
CA PRO A 268 17.05 -23.84 -12.02
C PRO A 268 16.77 -25.27 -11.52
N TRP A 269 17.52 -26.24 -11.96
CA TRP A 269 17.36 -27.63 -11.52
C TRP A 269 18.12 -27.97 -10.23
N PHE A 270 18.94 -27.07 -9.71
CA PHE A 270 19.59 -27.27 -8.42
C PHE A 270 18.62 -27.09 -7.27
N SER A 271 18.73 -27.95 -6.25
CA SER A 271 17.93 -27.80 -5.04
C SER A 271 18.33 -26.52 -4.28
N PRO A 272 17.39 -25.66 -3.91
CA PRO A 272 17.65 -24.48 -3.07
C PRO A 272 17.82 -24.83 -1.59
N ALA A 273 17.98 -26.10 -1.25
CA ALA A 273 18.10 -26.61 0.12
C ALA A 273 19.56 -26.93 0.48
N GLY A 274 19.80 -27.19 1.76
CA GLY A 274 21.09 -27.60 2.30
C GLY A 274 21.92 -26.45 2.88
N TYR A 275 23.12 -26.78 3.37
CA TYR A 275 23.97 -25.87 4.14
C TYR A 275 24.45 -24.63 3.38
N THR A 276 24.67 -24.74 2.10
CA THR A 276 25.19 -23.63 1.29
C THR A 276 24.08 -22.80 0.66
N ARG A 277 23.13 -23.44 -0.02
CA ARG A 277 22.07 -22.78 -0.76
C ARG A 277 20.83 -22.46 0.09
N GLY A 278 20.50 -23.31 1.08
CA GLY A 278 19.33 -23.18 1.94
C GLY A 278 19.43 -22.17 3.08
N SER A 279 20.50 -21.38 3.15
CA SER A 279 20.68 -20.40 4.23
C SER A 279 19.72 -19.21 4.06
N ILE A 280 18.89 -18.98 5.10
CA ILE A 280 17.90 -17.91 5.17
C ILE A 280 18.53 -16.69 5.86
N LYS A 281 18.27 -15.51 5.32
CA LYS A 281 18.78 -14.24 5.84
C LYS A 281 17.73 -13.54 6.72
N ASN A 282 18.20 -12.59 7.55
CA ASN A 282 17.33 -11.76 8.42
C ASN A 282 16.41 -12.59 9.33
N ILE A 283 16.96 -13.62 9.94
CA ILE A 283 16.23 -14.45 10.90
C ILE A 283 16.94 -14.37 12.26
N VAL A 284 16.18 -14.13 13.32
CA VAL A 284 16.67 -14.21 14.70
C VAL A 284 16.49 -15.63 15.23
N LYS A 285 15.33 -16.20 14.96
CA LYS A 285 15.00 -17.60 15.25
C LYS A 285 13.79 -18.05 14.44
N THR A 286 13.65 -19.36 14.27
CA THR A 286 12.41 -20.00 13.83
C THR A 286 11.38 -19.99 14.98
N THR A 287 10.11 -20.05 14.66
CA THR A 287 9.05 -20.08 15.68
C THR A 287 8.98 -21.40 16.43
N TRP A 288 9.45 -22.47 15.81
CA TRP A 288 9.57 -23.80 16.40
C TRP A 288 10.65 -24.61 15.68
N GLU A 289 11.11 -25.69 16.32
CA GLU A 289 12.13 -26.60 15.77
C GLU A 289 11.53 -28.02 15.68
N PRO A 290 11.32 -28.56 14.46
CA PRO A 290 10.82 -29.90 14.26
C PRO A 290 11.85 -30.96 14.68
N ARG A 291 11.44 -31.94 15.49
CA ARG A 291 12.24 -33.11 15.81
C ARG A 291 12.29 -34.07 14.62
N SER A 292 13.12 -35.12 14.69
CA SER A 292 13.23 -36.09 13.61
C SER A 292 11.88 -36.69 13.21
N ALA A 293 11.08 -37.14 14.20
CA ALA A 293 9.76 -37.69 13.93
C ALA A 293 8.79 -36.67 13.32
N ASP A 294 8.85 -35.42 13.76
CA ASP A 294 8.01 -34.33 13.21
C ASP A 294 8.39 -34.04 11.74
N ARG A 295 9.70 -34.06 11.42
CA ARG A 295 10.20 -33.90 10.04
C ARG A 295 9.75 -35.03 9.13
N ASP A 296 9.80 -36.26 9.62
CA ASP A 296 9.34 -37.44 8.87
C ASP A 296 7.84 -37.34 8.56
N GLU A 297 7.04 -36.87 9.51
CA GLU A 297 5.61 -36.69 9.33
C GLU A 297 5.29 -35.54 8.35
N LEU A 298 5.98 -34.40 8.47
CA LEU A 298 5.85 -33.29 7.53
C LEU A 298 6.23 -33.72 6.11
N TYR A 299 7.32 -34.43 5.96
CA TYR A 299 7.80 -34.91 4.67
C TYR A 299 6.82 -35.88 3.99
N ARG A 300 6.22 -36.80 4.75
CA ARG A 300 5.17 -37.70 4.24
C ARG A 300 3.96 -36.96 3.72
N ASN A 301 3.68 -35.78 4.29
CA ASN A 301 2.55 -34.92 3.89
C ASN A 301 2.95 -33.82 2.90
N SER A 302 4.12 -33.93 2.24
CA SER A 302 4.60 -32.98 1.24
C SER A 302 4.74 -31.55 1.76
N VAL A 303 5.20 -31.39 2.99
CA VAL A 303 5.59 -30.13 3.61
C VAL A 303 7.10 -30.11 3.76
N ASN A 304 7.75 -29.00 3.36
CA ASN A 304 9.20 -28.82 3.46
C ASN A 304 9.57 -28.39 4.89
N PRO A 305 10.20 -29.26 5.70
CA PRO A 305 10.57 -28.91 7.05
C PRO A 305 11.76 -27.93 7.07
N LEU A 306 11.59 -26.86 7.82
CA LEU A 306 12.67 -25.91 8.13
C LEU A 306 13.33 -26.30 9.44
N VAL A 307 14.66 -26.31 9.44
CA VAL A 307 15.44 -26.71 10.60
C VAL A 307 16.61 -25.75 10.82
N THR A 308 16.91 -25.45 12.07
CA THR A 308 18.13 -24.75 12.45
C THR A 308 19.29 -25.72 12.53
N GLN A 309 20.34 -25.48 11.77
CA GLN A 309 21.57 -26.27 11.82
C GLN A 309 22.57 -25.59 12.74
N LEU A 310 22.84 -26.18 13.89
CA LEU A 310 23.85 -25.70 14.82
C LEU A 310 25.25 -25.94 14.23
N GLY A 311 26.02 -24.87 14.09
CA GLY A 311 27.41 -24.96 13.60
C GLY A 311 27.64 -24.68 12.11
N ALA A 312 26.57 -24.41 11.35
CA ALA A 312 26.68 -23.81 10.02
C ALA A 312 26.53 -22.30 10.15
N GLY A 313 27.57 -21.66 10.67
CA GLY A 313 27.62 -20.28 11.13
C GLY A 313 27.20 -19.19 10.16
#